data_b29df0a5ecc4c6acee631e28465d0615
#
_entry.id   b29df0a5ecc4c6acee631e28465d0615
#
_cell.length_a   1.000
_cell.length_b   1.000
_cell.length_c   1.000
_cell.angle_alpha   90.00
_cell.angle_beta   90.00
_cell.angle_gamma   90.00
#
_symmetry.space_group_name_H-M   'P 1'
#
loop_
_entity.id
_entity.type
_entity.pdbx_description
1 polymer ?
#
loop_
_entity_poly.entity_id
_entity_poly.type
_entity_poly.pdbx_seq_one_letter_code
_entity_poly.pdbx_strand_id
1 'polypeptide(L)'
;MLVVTLLQGILPFISKAVIDVGIKTSDINFINMVLIGNISILLSITIFNVIRDWVLLHITSRVNIALISDYLIKLMKLPVTFFENKLLGDILQRARDHERIRSFIMRNSLSMIFSVLTFIIFGIILLVYNPIIFYIFLSGSILYAGWVLLFLRIRKKLDWEYFELISQDQSYWVETVSAIQDIKIYNYEKHRRWKWEGIQARLYKVNKRVLNITNAQNLGAQFIENIKNMGIVFFCASAVIKGDITFGVMISTQFIIGMLNGPLIQFISFVVSAQYAKISFLRMNEIRQLQDEEELLSIGSTSILPENRDISLNNIIFQYSPNLSLIHI
;
A
#
# COMPACT_ATOMS: atom_id res chain seq x y z
N MET A 1 -0.78 15.10 -13.78
CA MET A 1 -0.95 13.69 -14.18
C MET A 1 -1.58 13.55 -15.57
N LEU A 2 -2.78 14.08 -15.83
CA LEU A 2 -3.38 14.03 -17.19
C LEU A 2 -2.42 14.53 -18.27
N VAL A 3 -1.77 15.67 -18.05
CA VAL A 3 -0.78 16.23 -19.00
C VAL A 3 0.37 15.24 -19.24
N VAL A 4 0.89 14.59 -18.20
CA VAL A 4 1.95 13.58 -18.34
C VAL A 4 1.48 12.39 -19.19
N THR A 5 0.26 11.88 -18.93
CA THR A 5 -0.29 10.76 -19.71
C THR A 5 -0.52 11.12 -21.17
N LEU A 6 -1.00 12.35 -21.44
CA LEU A 6 -1.16 12.84 -22.81
C LEU A 6 0.18 12.99 -23.52
N LEU A 7 1.19 13.58 -22.85
CA LEU A 7 2.55 13.67 -23.41
C LEU A 7 3.16 12.29 -23.69
N GLN A 8 2.98 11.36 -22.75
CA GLN A 8 3.41 9.97 -22.96
C GLN A 8 2.68 9.30 -24.12
N GLY A 9 1.42 9.65 -24.37
CA GLY A 9 0.65 9.15 -25.52
C GLY A 9 1.21 9.54 -26.88
N ILE A 10 2.02 10.60 -26.95
CA ILE A 10 2.68 11.03 -28.20
C ILE A 10 3.91 10.17 -28.52
N LEU A 11 4.59 9.63 -27.51
CA LEU A 11 5.87 8.90 -27.70
C LEU A 11 5.79 7.70 -28.68
N PRO A 12 4.74 6.84 -28.66
CA PRO A 12 4.61 5.76 -29.64
C PRO A 12 4.52 6.25 -31.08
N PHE A 13 3.84 7.38 -31.30
CA PHE A 13 3.71 7.96 -32.65
C PHE A 13 5.04 8.53 -33.14
N ILE A 14 5.81 9.14 -32.24
CA ILE A 14 7.16 9.61 -32.52
C ILE A 14 8.05 8.43 -32.92
N SER A 15 8.03 7.34 -32.15
CA SER A 15 8.83 6.13 -32.46
C SER A 15 8.46 5.55 -33.82
N LYS A 16 7.17 5.51 -34.17
CA LYS A 16 6.68 5.11 -35.48
C LYS A 16 7.20 6.05 -36.57
N ALA A 17 7.11 7.37 -36.40
CA ALA A 17 7.53 8.35 -37.39
C ALA A 17 9.03 8.30 -37.68
N VAL A 18 9.87 8.09 -36.65
CA VAL A 18 11.33 7.90 -36.85
C VAL A 18 11.62 6.74 -37.80
N ILE A 19 10.88 5.64 -37.65
CA ILE A 19 11.13 4.41 -38.43
C ILE A 19 10.50 4.50 -39.81
N ASP A 20 9.23 4.81 -39.89
CA ASP A 20 8.44 4.75 -41.14
C ASP A 20 8.75 5.93 -42.07
N VAL A 21 9.19 7.08 -41.52
CA VAL A 21 9.57 8.23 -42.34
C VAL A 21 11.10 8.42 -42.31
N GLY A 22 11.68 8.68 -41.12
CA GLY A 22 13.10 9.05 -41.00
C GLY A 22 14.06 8.01 -41.58
N ILE A 23 13.91 6.74 -41.18
CA ILE A 23 14.80 5.66 -41.67
C ILE A 23 14.46 5.30 -43.13
N LYS A 24 13.18 5.19 -43.48
CA LYS A 24 12.74 4.80 -44.79
C LYS A 24 13.12 5.82 -45.86
N THR A 25 13.11 7.12 -45.57
CA THR A 25 13.54 8.20 -46.49
C THR A 25 15.01 8.57 -46.32
N SER A 26 15.74 7.98 -45.35
CA SER A 26 17.13 8.30 -45.03
C SER A 26 17.34 9.79 -44.72
N ASP A 27 16.34 10.46 -44.17
CA ASP A 27 16.37 11.87 -43.83
C ASP A 27 16.87 12.11 -42.39
N ILE A 28 18.17 12.42 -42.27
CA ILE A 28 18.83 12.70 -40.98
C ILE A 28 18.29 13.99 -40.35
N ASN A 29 17.90 14.99 -41.15
CA ASN A 29 17.38 16.25 -40.63
C ASN A 29 16.03 16.04 -39.93
N PHE A 30 15.16 15.22 -40.52
CA PHE A 30 13.93 14.81 -39.91
C PHE A 30 14.16 14.07 -38.58
N ILE A 31 15.11 13.13 -38.53
CA ILE A 31 15.47 12.38 -37.32
C ILE A 31 15.96 13.34 -36.21
N ASN A 32 16.83 14.30 -36.55
CA ASN A 32 17.32 15.30 -35.61
C ASN A 32 16.21 16.20 -35.05
N MET A 33 15.28 16.65 -35.90
CA MET A 33 14.11 17.44 -35.48
C MET A 33 13.23 16.65 -34.50
N VAL A 34 12.97 15.40 -34.81
CA VAL A 34 12.17 14.50 -33.96
C VAL A 34 12.89 14.20 -32.63
N LEU A 35 14.22 14.07 -32.63
CA LEU A 35 15.03 13.89 -31.44
C LEU A 35 14.88 15.08 -30.48
N ILE A 36 14.99 16.32 -30.99
CA ILE A 36 14.82 17.54 -30.18
C ILE A 36 13.40 17.59 -29.59
N GLY A 37 12.38 17.28 -30.40
CA GLY A 37 10.99 17.19 -29.92
C GLY A 37 10.80 16.14 -28.83
N ASN A 38 11.42 14.97 -28.97
CA ASN A 38 11.35 13.88 -27.99
C ASN A 38 12.04 14.29 -26.66
N ILE A 39 13.23 14.89 -26.73
CA ILE A 39 13.92 15.43 -25.54
C ILE A 39 13.06 16.47 -24.82
N SER A 40 12.41 17.39 -25.56
CA SER A 40 11.53 18.40 -24.99
C SER A 40 10.33 17.79 -24.28
N ILE A 41 9.73 16.74 -24.84
CA ILE A 41 8.63 15.99 -24.21
C ILE A 41 9.11 15.29 -22.95
N LEU A 42 10.25 14.61 -22.97
CA LEU A 42 10.82 13.92 -21.80
C LEU A 42 11.18 14.90 -20.67
N LEU A 43 11.74 16.05 -20.98
CA LEU A 43 11.99 17.12 -20.00
C LEU A 43 10.67 17.62 -19.39
N SER A 44 9.66 17.86 -20.21
CA SER A 44 8.35 18.27 -19.75
C SER A 44 7.72 17.23 -18.79
N ILE A 45 7.76 15.95 -19.16
CA ILE A 45 7.29 14.84 -18.32
C ILE A 45 8.01 14.83 -16.97
N THR A 46 9.34 15.02 -16.98
CA THR A 46 10.17 15.04 -15.76
C THR A 46 9.77 16.20 -14.85
N ILE A 47 9.63 17.40 -15.40
CA ILE A 47 9.22 18.60 -14.65
C ILE A 47 7.82 18.40 -14.02
N PHE A 48 6.85 17.92 -14.80
CA PHE A 48 5.51 17.64 -14.27
C PHE A 48 5.50 16.55 -13.20
N ASN A 49 6.37 15.54 -13.27
CA ASN A 49 6.50 14.53 -12.22
C ASN A 49 7.05 15.13 -10.93
N VAL A 50 8.05 16.00 -11.00
CA VAL A 50 8.60 16.71 -9.83
C VAL A 50 7.50 17.56 -9.16
N ILE A 51 6.76 18.35 -9.93
CA ILE A 51 5.65 19.17 -9.42
C ILE A 51 4.61 18.29 -8.74
N ARG A 52 4.24 17.16 -9.38
CA ARG A 52 3.32 16.18 -8.81
C ARG A 52 3.78 15.68 -7.46
N ASP A 53 5.05 15.27 -7.35
CA ASP A 53 5.59 14.68 -6.12
C ASP A 53 5.60 15.69 -4.97
N TRP A 54 5.87 16.97 -5.25
CA TRP A 54 5.74 18.07 -4.30
C TRP A 54 4.31 18.28 -3.81
N VAL A 55 3.34 18.31 -4.74
CA VAL A 55 1.92 18.46 -4.40
C VAL A 55 1.45 17.28 -3.56
N LEU A 56 1.82 16.06 -3.95
CA LEU A 56 1.49 14.84 -3.21
C LEU A 56 2.08 14.85 -1.80
N LEU A 57 3.34 15.26 -1.63
CA LEU A 57 3.98 15.38 -0.34
C LEU A 57 3.19 16.32 0.58
N HIS A 58 2.83 17.50 0.06
CA HIS A 58 2.10 18.51 0.84
C HIS A 58 0.72 18.00 1.32
N ILE A 59 -0.06 17.41 0.40
CA ILE A 59 -1.39 16.85 0.72
C ILE A 59 -1.24 15.69 1.71
N THR A 60 -0.31 14.77 1.45
CA THR A 60 -0.09 13.57 2.28
C THR A 60 0.32 13.94 3.70
N SER A 61 1.18 14.94 3.87
CA SER A 61 1.64 15.38 5.19
C SER A 61 0.49 15.98 6.02
N ARG A 62 -0.35 16.82 5.43
CA ARG A 62 -1.51 17.41 6.13
C ARG A 62 -2.50 16.35 6.58
N VAL A 63 -2.86 15.43 5.69
CA VAL A 63 -3.80 14.35 6.03
C VAL A 63 -3.21 13.42 7.09
N ASN A 64 -1.90 13.15 7.05
CA ASN A 64 -1.24 12.33 8.05
C ASN A 64 -1.32 12.95 9.45
N ILE A 65 -1.01 14.24 9.56
CA ILE A 65 -1.09 14.96 10.84
C ILE A 65 -2.52 14.91 11.39
N ALA A 66 -3.53 15.17 10.56
CA ALA A 66 -4.93 15.11 10.99
C ALA A 66 -5.33 13.71 11.49
N LEU A 67 -5.00 12.65 10.74
CA LEU A 67 -5.35 11.27 11.10
C LEU A 67 -4.68 10.81 12.41
N ILE A 68 -3.39 11.14 12.60
CA ILE A 68 -2.66 10.78 13.82
C ILE A 68 -3.18 11.60 15.01
N SER A 69 -3.47 12.88 14.82
CA SER A 69 -4.05 13.74 15.85
C SER A 69 -5.41 13.21 16.32
N ASP A 70 -6.30 12.86 15.41
CA ASP A 70 -7.61 12.29 15.74
C ASP A 70 -7.49 10.96 16.51
N TYR A 71 -6.52 10.13 16.13
CA TYR A 71 -6.24 8.89 16.84
C TYR A 71 -5.73 9.14 18.27
N LEU A 72 -4.80 10.07 18.44
CA LEU A 72 -4.27 10.44 19.76
C LEU A 72 -5.35 11.04 20.66
N ILE A 73 -6.20 11.92 20.13
CA ILE A 73 -7.34 12.49 20.85
C ILE A 73 -8.25 11.36 21.34
N LYS A 74 -8.62 10.41 20.46
CA LYS A 74 -9.45 9.28 20.85
C LYS A 74 -8.78 8.39 21.89
N LEU A 75 -7.49 8.11 21.73
CA LEU A 75 -6.72 7.29 22.67
C LEU A 75 -6.71 7.93 24.07
N MET A 76 -6.52 9.26 24.18
CA MET A 76 -6.50 9.98 25.44
C MET A 76 -7.87 10.06 26.12
N LYS A 77 -8.96 9.82 25.40
CA LYS A 77 -10.33 9.80 25.94
C LYS A 77 -10.75 8.42 26.46
N LEU A 78 -9.92 7.39 26.24
CA LEU A 78 -10.24 6.03 26.69
C LEU A 78 -9.98 5.86 28.19
N PRO A 79 -10.79 5.05 28.90
CA PRO A 79 -10.63 4.80 30.33
C PRO A 79 -9.31 4.05 30.61
N VAL A 80 -8.76 4.26 31.83
CA VAL A 80 -7.49 3.64 32.27
C VAL A 80 -7.53 2.12 32.16
N THR A 81 -8.68 1.50 32.44
CA THR A 81 -8.89 0.04 32.34
C THR A 81 -8.59 -0.54 30.94
N PHE A 82 -8.70 0.27 29.88
CA PHE A 82 -8.31 -0.15 28.53
C PHE A 82 -6.79 -0.39 28.45
N PHE A 83 -6.00 0.49 29.06
CA PHE A 83 -4.53 0.40 29.02
C PHE A 83 -3.99 -0.72 29.90
N GLU A 84 -4.66 -1.04 31.00
CA GLU A 84 -4.29 -2.14 31.89
C GLU A 84 -4.51 -3.52 31.22
N ASN A 85 -5.52 -3.64 30.38
CA ASN A 85 -5.90 -4.90 29.73
C ASN A 85 -5.25 -5.10 28.34
N LYS A 86 -4.51 -4.14 27.81
CA LYS A 86 -3.90 -4.21 26.47
C LYS A 86 -2.38 -4.15 26.53
N LEU A 87 -1.73 -4.97 25.72
CA LEU A 87 -0.29 -4.90 25.52
C LEU A 87 0.09 -3.56 24.88
N LEU A 88 1.08 -2.87 25.45
CA LEU A 88 1.58 -1.62 24.90
C LEU A 88 2.02 -1.76 23.43
N GLY A 89 2.60 -2.89 23.07
CA GLY A 89 2.97 -3.18 21.67
C GLY A 89 1.79 -3.27 20.73
N ASP A 90 0.61 -3.72 21.16
CA ASP A 90 -0.61 -3.73 20.37
C ASP A 90 -1.08 -2.29 20.08
N ILE A 91 -1.05 -1.41 21.09
CA ILE A 91 -1.41 0.01 20.95
C ILE A 91 -0.46 0.71 19.98
N LEU A 92 0.86 0.51 20.13
CA LEU A 92 1.87 1.08 19.23
C LEU A 92 1.75 0.54 17.80
N GLN A 93 1.43 -0.75 17.64
CA GLN A 93 1.22 -1.35 16.32
C GLN A 93 -0.03 -0.79 15.64
N ARG A 94 -1.11 -0.52 16.38
CA ARG A 94 -2.31 0.14 15.85
C ARG A 94 -2.04 1.58 15.43
N ALA A 95 -1.16 2.30 16.13
CA ALA A 95 -0.69 3.61 15.68
C ALA A 95 0.05 3.52 14.33
N ARG A 96 0.82 2.45 14.06
CA ARG A 96 1.44 2.21 12.75
C ARG A 96 0.44 1.79 11.66
N ASP A 97 -0.69 1.22 12.01
CA ASP A 97 -1.75 0.89 11.05
C ASP A 97 -2.29 2.15 10.34
N HIS A 98 -2.21 3.33 10.96
CA HIS A 98 -2.49 4.61 10.30
C HIS A 98 -1.63 4.82 9.05
N GLU A 99 -0.35 4.43 9.11
CA GLU A 99 0.56 4.55 7.97
C GLU A 99 0.11 3.70 6.78
N ARG A 100 -0.40 2.49 7.04
CA ARG A 100 -0.95 1.62 5.97
C ARG A 100 -2.19 2.23 5.33
N ILE A 101 -3.11 2.77 6.14
CA ILE A 101 -4.33 3.43 5.65
C ILE A 101 -3.96 4.68 4.86
N ARG A 102 -3.05 5.51 5.40
CA ARG A 102 -2.54 6.70 4.73
C ARG A 102 -1.90 6.37 3.39
N SER A 103 -1.00 5.39 3.37
CA SER A 103 -0.31 4.96 2.15
C SER A 103 -1.29 4.47 1.09
N PHE A 104 -2.33 3.75 1.50
CA PHE A 104 -3.40 3.32 0.60
C PHE A 104 -4.16 4.51 0.03
N ILE A 105 -4.69 5.41 0.87
CA ILE A 105 -5.52 6.54 0.42
C ILE A 105 -4.71 7.49 -0.45
N MET A 106 -3.50 7.89 -0.01
CA MET A 106 -2.75 8.97 -0.66
C MET A 106 -1.92 8.51 -1.86
N ARG A 107 -1.27 7.37 -1.75
CA ARG A 107 -0.37 6.89 -2.81
C ARG A 107 -1.09 5.96 -3.76
N ASN A 108 -1.68 4.89 -3.23
CA ASN A 108 -2.18 3.81 -4.07
C ASN A 108 -3.49 4.17 -4.76
N SER A 109 -4.43 4.85 -4.07
CA SER A 109 -5.71 5.25 -4.66
C SER A 109 -5.52 6.32 -5.74
N LEU A 110 -4.68 7.32 -5.47
CA LEU A 110 -4.42 8.37 -6.45
C LEU A 110 -3.67 7.84 -7.67
N SER A 111 -2.63 7.03 -7.45
CA SER A 111 -1.90 6.38 -8.55
C SER A 111 -2.82 5.46 -9.36
N MET A 112 -3.78 4.79 -8.72
CA MET A 112 -4.75 3.93 -9.40
C MET A 112 -5.64 4.70 -10.36
N ILE A 113 -6.17 5.86 -9.96
CA ILE A 113 -7.00 6.71 -10.83
C ILE A 113 -6.23 7.06 -12.12
N PHE A 114 -4.97 7.47 -11.99
CA PHE A 114 -4.14 7.80 -13.16
C PHE A 114 -3.77 6.58 -13.98
N SER A 115 -3.54 5.44 -13.33
CA SER A 115 -3.27 4.17 -14.05
C SER A 115 -4.46 3.71 -14.88
N VAL A 116 -5.68 3.89 -14.39
CA VAL A 116 -6.91 3.61 -15.14
C VAL A 116 -7.00 4.52 -16.38
N LEU A 117 -6.74 5.82 -16.22
CA LEU A 117 -6.72 6.75 -17.35
C LEU A 117 -5.65 6.37 -18.39
N THR A 118 -4.45 6.04 -17.94
CA THR A 118 -3.37 5.56 -18.81
C THR A 118 -3.78 4.29 -19.52
N PHE A 119 -4.36 3.32 -18.82
CA PHE A 119 -4.84 2.06 -19.40
C PHE A 119 -5.91 2.28 -20.47
N ILE A 120 -6.86 3.18 -20.23
CA ILE A 120 -7.91 3.53 -21.19
C ILE A 120 -7.30 4.18 -22.44
N ILE A 121 -6.46 5.21 -22.28
CA ILE A 121 -5.87 5.95 -23.40
C ILE A 121 -5.02 5.01 -24.26
N PHE A 122 -4.07 4.30 -23.67
CA PHE A 122 -3.20 3.40 -24.44
C PHE A 122 -3.95 2.15 -24.95
N GLY A 123 -4.98 1.68 -24.23
CA GLY A 123 -5.85 0.61 -24.68
C GLY A 123 -6.62 1.00 -25.94
N ILE A 124 -7.17 2.22 -25.99
CA ILE A 124 -7.84 2.74 -27.20
C ILE A 124 -6.85 2.87 -28.34
N ILE A 125 -5.66 3.42 -28.12
CA ILE A 125 -4.61 3.52 -29.15
C ILE A 125 -4.27 2.14 -29.69
N LEU A 126 -4.09 1.14 -28.82
CA LEU A 126 -3.77 -0.22 -29.23
C LEU A 126 -4.91 -0.87 -30.02
N LEU A 127 -6.16 -0.65 -29.61
CA LEU A 127 -7.36 -1.12 -30.31
C LEU A 127 -7.47 -0.54 -31.73
N VAL A 128 -7.18 0.76 -31.87
CA VAL A 128 -7.19 1.44 -33.20
C VAL A 128 -6.05 0.93 -34.09
N TYR A 129 -4.88 0.64 -33.53
CA TYR A 129 -3.76 0.11 -34.28
C TYR A 129 -4.01 -1.30 -34.82
N ASN A 130 -4.42 -2.22 -33.91
CA ASN A 130 -4.76 -3.58 -34.31
C ASN A 130 -5.62 -4.24 -33.23
N PRO A 131 -6.91 -4.54 -33.53
CA PRO A 131 -7.83 -5.16 -32.56
C PRO A 131 -7.34 -6.53 -32.06
N ILE A 132 -6.68 -7.32 -32.90
CA ILE A 132 -6.21 -8.65 -32.51
C ILE A 132 -5.14 -8.56 -31.44
N ILE A 133 -4.19 -7.64 -31.60
CA ILE A 133 -3.14 -7.39 -30.59
C ILE A 133 -3.77 -6.93 -29.27
N PHE A 134 -4.79 -6.06 -29.35
CA PHE A 134 -5.52 -5.62 -28.15
C PHE A 134 -6.18 -6.80 -27.42
N TYR A 135 -6.84 -7.72 -28.13
CA TYR A 135 -7.47 -8.88 -27.48
C TYR A 135 -6.44 -9.86 -26.91
N ILE A 136 -5.30 -10.08 -27.54
CA ILE A 136 -4.19 -10.88 -26.99
C ILE A 136 -3.67 -10.22 -25.70
N PHE A 137 -3.46 -8.92 -25.72
CA PHE A 137 -3.03 -8.16 -24.54
C PHE A 137 -4.06 -8.25 -23.41
N LEU A 138 -5.34 -8.05 -23.72
CA LEU A 138 -6.43 -8.07 -22.74
C LEU A 138 -6.59 -9.44 -22.08
N SER A 139 -6.60 -10.52 -22.88
CA SER A 139 -6.74 -11.90 -22.38
C SER A 139 -5.56 -12.28 -21.47
N GLY A 140 -4.34 -11.98 -21.87
CA GLY A 140 -3.16 -12.20 -21.04
C GLY A 140 -3.16 -11.36 -19.75
N SER A 141 -3.68 -10.13 -19.81
CA SER A 141 -3.81 -9.26 -18.64
C SER A 141 -4.87 -9.76 -17.64
N ILE A 142 -5.97 -10.33 -18.13
CA ILE A 142 -6.99 -10.97 -17.29
C ILE A 142 -6.41 -12.22 -16.60
N LEU A 143 -5.66 -13.06 -17.33
CA LEU A 143 -4.97 -14.22 -16.75
C LEU A 143 -3.96 -13.81 -15.67
N TYR A 144 -3.17 -12.76 -15.95
CA TYR A 144 -2.22 -12.18 -15.00
C TYR A 144 -2.92 -11.69 -13.71
N ALA A 145 -3.98 -10.91 -13.86
CA ALA A 145 -4.76 -10.42 -12.72
C ALA A 145 -5.39 -11.57 -11.93
N GLY A 146 -6.00 -12.54 -12.62
CA GLY A 146 -6.59 -13.74 -12.01
C GLY A 146 -5.56 -14.52 -11.19
N TRP A 147 -4.37 -14.75 -11.75
CA TRP A 147 -3.27 -15.40 -11.03
C TRP A 147 -2.93 -14.70 -9.72
N VAL A 148 -2.74 -13.38 -9.75
CA VAL A 148 -2.38 -12.61 -8.55
C VAL A 148 -3.50 -12.63 -7.50
N LEU A 149 -4.75 -12.53 -7.94
CA LEU A 149 -5.92 -12.54 -7.04
C LEU A 149 -6.09 -13.85 -6.27
N LEU A 150 -5.65 -15.00 -6.83
CA LEU A 150 -5.69 -16.29 -6.14
C LEU A 150 -4.89 -16.29 -4.82
N PHE A 151 -3.81 -15.52 -4.75
CA PHE A 151 -2.95 -15.45 -3.57
C PHE A 151 -3.48 -14.55 -2.45
N LEU A 152 -4.50 -13.72 -2.69
CA LEU A 152 -5.00 -12.75 -1.70
C LEU A 152 -5.50 -13.40 -0.41
N ARG A 153 -6.19 -14.56 -0.51
CA ARG A 153 -6.71 -15.27 0.66
C ARG A 153 -5.60 -15.78 1.58
N ILE A 154 -4.53 -16.32 0.98
CA ILE A 154 -3.38 -16.85 1.71
C ILE A 154 -2.61 -15.70 2.38
N ARG A 155 -2.42 -14.60 1.66
CA ARG A 155 -1.77 -13.39 2.19
C ARG A 155 -2.52 -12.82 3.39
N LYS A 156 -3.84 -12.77 3.35
CA LYS A 156 -4.65 -12.29 4.47
C LYS A 156 -4.36 -13.08 5.77
N LYS A 157 -4.30 -14.41 5.69
CA LYS A 157 -4.02 -15.27 6.85
C LYS A 157 -2.62 -15.00 7.41
N LEU A 158 -1.62 -14.91 6.53
CA LEU A 158 -0.23 -14.64 6.94
C LEU A 158 -0.05 -13.22 7.52
N ASP A 159 -0.79 -12.23 7.05
CA ASP A 159 -0.73 -10.87 7.60
C ASP A 159 -1.23 -10.82 9.05
N TRP A 160 -2.26 -11.58 9.40
CA TRP A 160 -2.73 -11.71 10.78
C TRP A 160 -1.69 -12.39 11.68
N GLU A 161 -1.11 -13.51 11.24
CA GLU A 161 -0.07 -14.23 12.00
C GLU A 161 1.18 -13.34 12.19
N TYR A 162 1.58 -12.61 11.15
CA TYR A 162 2.68 -11.66 11.21
C TYR A 162 2.40 -10.50 12.16
N PHE A 163 1.19 -9.92 12.12
CA PHE A 163 0.79 -8.84 13.01
C PHE A 163 0.90 -9.24 14.48
N GLU A 164 0.38 -10.42 14.84
CA GLU A 164 0.43 -10.92 16.22
C GLU A 164 1.88 -11.04 16.71
N LEU A 165 2.76 -11.63 15.90
CA LEU A 165 4.17 -11.79 16.26
C LEU A 165 4.93 -10.46 16.35
N ILE A 166 4.66 -9.51 15.49
CA ILE A 166 5.25 -8.16 15.56
C ILE A 166 4.77 -7.43 16.81
N SER A 167 3.49 -7.55 17.17
CA SER A 167 2.96 -6.97 18.40
C SER A 167 3.68 -7.55 19.64
N GLN A 168 3.88 -8.88 19.67
CA GLN A 168 4.63 -9.56 20.73
C GLN A 168 6.09 -9.09 20.80
N ASP A 169 6.78 -9.00 19.67
CA ASP A 169 8.16 -8.50 19.59
C ASP A 169 8.28 -7.09 20.14
N GLN A 170 7.36 -6.23 19.76
CA GLN A 170 7.34 -4.84 20.16
C GLN A 170 7.06 -4.65 21.65
N SER A 171 6.08 -5.40 22.19
CA SER A 171 5.81 -5.41 23.64
C SER A 171 7.03 -5.89 24.41
N TYR A 172 7.70 -6.90 23.89
CA TYR A 172 8.90 -7.46 24.50
C TYR A 172 10.07 -6.46 24.56
N TRP A 173 10.24 -5.67 23.49
CA TRP A 173 11.25 -4.61 23.49
C TRP A 173 10.95 -3.52 24.51
N VAL A 174 9.71 -3.03 24.54
CA VAL A 174 9.29 -2.00 25.50
C VAL A 174 9.47 -2.50 26.94
N GLU A 175 8.99 -3.71 27.25
CA GLU A 175 9.14 -4.33 28.58
C GLU A 175 10.61 -4.48 28.98
N THR A 176 11.45 -4.93 28.05
CA THR A 176 12.88 -5.13 28.30
C THR A 176 13.60 -3.83 28.59
N VAL A 177 13.31 -2.77 27.82
CA VAL A 177 13.93 -1.45 28.03
C VAL A 177 13.42 -0.80 29.32
N SER A 178 12.12 -0.92 29.60
CA SER A 178 11.52 -0.33 30.81
C SER A 178 12.03 -1.01 32.10
N ALA A 179 12.28 -2.33 32.06
CA ALA A 179 12.77 -3.10 33.20
C ALA A 179 14.29 -3.33 33.19
N ILE A 180 15.06 -2.49 32.46
CA ILE A 180 16.49 -2.75 32.25
C ILE A 180 17.31 -2.77 33.57
N GLN A 181 16.92 -1.96 34.55
CA GLN A 181 17.56 -1.91 35.85
C GLN A 181 17.39 -3.25 36.61
N ASP A 182 16.16 -3.77 36.64
CA ASP A 182 15.85 -5.04 37.31
C ASP A 182 16.56 -6.20 36.61
N ILE A 183 16.57 -6.20 35.27
CA ILE A 183 17.26 -7.21 34.47
C ILE A 183 18.75 -7.24 34.82
N LYS A 184 19.38 -6.06 35.01
CA LYS A 184 20.78 -5.93 35.38
C LYS A 184 21.05 -6.41 36.81
N ILE A 185 20.20 -6.02 37.78
CA ILE A 185 20.33 -6.42 39.18
C ILE A 185 20.24 -7.94 39.34
N TYR A 186 19.32 -8.58 38.61
CA TYR A 186 19.11 -10.02 38.70
C TYR A 186 19.95 -10.86 37.74
N ASN A 187 20.86 -10.26 36.95
CA ASN A 187 21.66 -10.94 35.90
C ASN A 187 20.80 -11.79 34.94
N TYR A 188 19.63 -11.24 34.56
CA TYR A 188 18.62 -11.96 33.79
C TYR A 188 18.73 -11.75 32.27
N GLU A 189 19.83 -11.14 31.78
CA GLU A 189 20.04 -10.76 30.37
C GLU A 189 20.00 -11.95 29.41
N LYS A 190 20.63 -13.07 29.79
CA LYS A 190 20.66 -14.29 28.94
C LYS A 190 19.26 -14.83 28.72
N HIS A 191 18.44 -14.90 29.77
CA HIS A 191 17.08 -15.42 29.68
C HIS A 191 16.20 -14.52 28.83
N ARG A 192 16.32 -13.21 29.02
CA ARG A 192 15.59 -12.21 28.19
C ARG A 192 15.99 -12.35 26.73
N ARG A 193 17.28 -12.47 26.40
CA ARG A 193 17.74 -12.65 25.03
C ARG A 193 17.17 -13.92 24.41
N TRP A 194 17.22 -15.06 25.08
CA TRP A 194 16.68 -16.32 24.55
C TRP A 194 15.19 -16.28 24.29
N LYS A 195 14.43 -15.62 25.17
CA LYS A 195 13.00 -15.45 24.97
C LYS A 195 12.71 -14.60 23.73
N TRP A 196 13.46 -13.53 23.53
CA TRP A 196 13.38 -12.70 22.32
C TRP A 196 13.80 -13.47 21.07
N GLU A 197 14.89 -14.22 21.10
CA GLU A 197 15.32 -15.09 20.00
C GLU A 197 14.23 -16.11 19.62
N GLY A 198 13.47 -16.62 20.58
CA GLY A 198 12.28 -17.45 20.34
C GLY A 198 11.17 -16.73 19.55
N ILE A 199 10.92 -15.44 19.82
CA ILE A 199 10.00 -14.61 19.02
C ILE A 199 10.55 -14.42 17.61
N GLN A 200 11.84 -14.09 17.47
CA GLN A 200 12.50 -13.93 16.17
C GLN A 200 12.47 -15.19 15.32
N ALA A 201 12.67 -16.35 15.94
CA ALA A 201 12.59 -17.64 15.24
C ALA A 201 11.17 -17.90 14.66
N ARG A 202 10.12 -17.51 15.37
CA ARG A 202 8.73 -17.59 14.88
C ARG A 202 8.49 -16.58 13.76
N LEU A 203 8.95 -15.34 13.92
CA LEU A 203 8.89 -14.31 12.89
C LEU A 203 9.60 -14.74 11.60
N TYR A 204 10.79 -15.34 11.73
CA TYR A 204 11.53 -15.88 10.59
C TYR A 204 10.72 -16.94 9.83
N LYS A 205 10.04 -17.86 10.53
CA LYS A 205 9.20 -18.89 9.90
C LYS A 205 8.04 -18.26 9.10
N VAL A 206 7.39 -17.25 9.66
CA VAL A 206 6.31 -16.53 8.96
C VAL A 206 6.86 -15.75 7.77
N ASN A 207 7.96 -15.01 7.94
CA ASN A 207 8.62 -14.28 6.85
C ASN A 207 9.05 -15.20 5.71
N LYS A 208 9.57 -16.39 6.00
CA LYS A 208 9.90 -17.41 4.99
C LYS A 208 8.67 -17.86 4.21
N ARG A 209 7.51 -18.06 4.88
CA ARG A 209 6.25 -18.41 4.19
C ARG A 209 5.77 -17.25 3.31
N VAL A 210 5.84 -16.02 3.81
CA VAL A 210 5.48 -14.81 3.05
C VAL A 210 6.37 -14.70 1.81
N LEU A 211 7.69 -14.87 1.96
CA LEU A 211 8.64 -14.82 0.86
C LEU A 211 8.34 -15.88 -0.20
N ASN A 212 8.13 -17.13 0.21
CA ASN A 212 7.83 -18.23 -0.72
C ASN A 212 6.55 -17.98 -1.53
N ILE A 213 5.49 -17.49 -0.87
CA ILE A 213 4.22 -17.16 -1.53
C ILE A 213 4.39 -15.97 -2.47
N THR A 214 5.14 -14.94 -2.04
CA THR A 214 5.44 -13.78 -2.88
C THR A 214 6.25 -14.19 -4.10
N ASN A 215 7.26 -15.04 -3.94
CA ASN A 215 8.05 -15.54 -5.06
C ASN A 215 7.23 -16.40 -6.02
N ALA A 216 6.41 -17.33 -5.51
CA ALA A 216 5.53 -18.14 -6.35
C ALA A 216 4.54 -17.27 -7.14
N GLN A 217 3.95 -16.27 -6.50
CA GLN A 217 3.05 -15.31 -7.15
C GLN A 217 3.78 -14.52 -8.24
N ASN A 218 4.96 -13.96 -7.92
CA ASN A 218 5.73 -13.12 -8.84
C ASN A 218 6.25 -13.93 -10.05
N LEU A 219 6.78 -15.14 -9.81
CA LEU A 219 7.26 -16.01 -10.88
C LEU A 219 6.15 -16.38 -11.85
N GLY A 220 4.98 -16.79 -11.34
CA GLY A 220 3.85 -17.12 -12.21
C GLY A 220 3.31 -15.89 -12.96
N ALA A 221 3.21 -14.75 -12.28
CA ALA A 221 2.80 -13.49 -12.90
C ALA A 221 3.78 -13.06 -14.02
N GLN A 222 5.08 -13.11 -13.75
CA GLN A 222 6.12 -12.78 -14.74
C GLN A 222 6.13 -13.76 -15.91
N PHE A 223 5.89 -15.04 -15.67
CA PHE A 223 5.79 -16.05 -16.71
C PHE A 223 4.60 -15.76 -17.66
N ILE A 224 3.43 -15.46 -17.10
CA ILE A 224 2.23 -15.09 -17.88
C ILE A 224 2.51 -13.82 -18.70
N GLU A 225 3.14 -12.81 -18.10
CA GLU A 225 3.48 -11.56 -18.75
C GLU A 225 4.46 -11.78 -19.91
N ASN A 226 5.51 -12.56 -19.71
CA ASN A 226 6.49 -12.87 -20.74
C ASN A 226 5.87 -13.63 -21.92
N ILE A 227 5.03 -14.65 -21.65
CA ILE A 227 4.32 -15.38 -22.72
C ILE A 227 3.41 -14.44 -23.51
N LYS A 228 2.63 -13.60 -22.82
CA LYS A 228 1.79 -12.58 -23.47
C LYS A 228 2.62 -11.68 -24.40
N ASN A 229 3.72 -11.12 -23.89
CA ASN A 229 4.56 -10.20 -24.64
C ASN A 229 5.23 -10.91 -25.84
N MET A 230 5.74 -12.13 -25.65
CA MET A 230 6.29 -12.94 -26.76
C MET A 230 5.23 -13.25 -27.83
N GLY A 231 4.02 -13.62 -27.43
CA GLY A 231 2.92 -13.87 -28.36
C GLY A 231 2.59 -12.64 -29.19
N ILE A 232 2.58 -11.46 -28.58
CA ILE A 232 2.33 -10.19 -29.29
C ILE A 232 3.48 -9.87 -30.25
N VAL A 233 4.74 -10.04 -29.83
CA VAL A 233 5.91 -9.83 -30.68
C VAL A 233 5.85 -10.74 -31.94
N PHE A 234 5.57 -12.03 -31.73
CA PHE A 234 5.44 -13.00 -32.81
C PHE A 234 4.32 -12.64 -33.80
N PHE A 235 3.15 -12.24 -33.25
CA PHE A 235 2.02 -11.81 -34.08
C PHE A 235 2.36 -10.55 -34.87
N CYS A 236 2.96 -9.53 -34.25
CA CYS A 236 3.40 -8.31 -34.91
C CYS A 236 4.43 -8.61 -36.00
N ALA A 237 5.44 -9.43 -35.72
CA ALA A 237 6.45 -9.82 -36.71
C ALA A 237 5.83 -10.54 -37.93
N SER A 238 4.89 -11.46 -37.67
CA SER A 238 4.15 -12.15 -38.74
C SER A 238 3.32 -11.19 -39.61
N ALA A 239 2.67 -10.19 -38.96
CA ALA A 239 1.88 -9.18 -39.67
C ALA A 239 2.78 -8.23 -40.51
N VAL A 240 4.00 -7.91 -40.03
CA VAL A 240 4.97 -7.13 -40.80
C VAL A 240 5.43 -7.91 -42.04
N ILE A 241 5.74 -9.22 -41.92
CA ILE A 241 6.17 -10.07 -43.04
C ILE A 241 5.05 -10.17 -44.10
N LYS A 242 3.78 -10.21 -43.67
CA LYS A 242 2.63 -10.24 -44.58
C LYS A 242 2.33 -8.88 -45.21
N GLY A 243 2.93 -7.80 -44.71
CA GLY A 243 2.69 -6.44 -45.20
C GLY A 243 1.44 -5.77 -44.62
N ASP A 244 0.78 -6.37 -43.62
CA ASP A 244 -0.43 -5.84 -42.99
C ASP A 244 -0.14 -4.61 -42.10
N ILE A 245 1.06 -4.54 -41.52
CA ILE A 245 1.53 -3.43 -40.69
C ILE A 245 2.97 -3.06 -41.06
N THR A 246 3.35 -1.80 -40.74
CA THR A 246 4.73 -1.36 -40.95
C THR A 246 5.63 -1.76 -39.78
N PHE A 247 6.94 -1.77 -39.99
CA PHE A 247 7.91 -2.01 -38.93
C PHE A 247 7.82 -0.94 -37.81
N GLY A 248 7.54 0.32 -38.18
CA GLY A 248 7.30 1.39 -37.22
C GLY A 248 6.06 1.16 -36.33
N VAL A 249 4.99 0.57 -36.89
CA VAL A 249 3.81 0.17 -36.11
C VAL A 249 4.16 -0.94 -35.12
N MET A 250 4.98 -1.92 -35.51
CA MET A 250 5.45 -2.98 -34.61
C MET A 250 6.20 -2.40 -33.40
N ILE A 251 7.16 -1.49 -33.62
CA ILE A 251 7.94 -0.84 -32.55
C ILE A 251 7.04 0.04 -31.68
N SER A 252 6.14 0.81 -32.30
CA SER A 252 5.16 1.63 -31.58
C SER A 252 4.25 0.77 -30.68
N THR A 253 3.83 -0.39 -31.17
CA THR A 253 3.03 -1.35 -30.40
C THR A 253 3.80 -1.87 -29.16
N GLN A 254 5.10 -2.22 -29.32
CA GLN A 254 5.93 -2.63 -28.20
C GLN A 254 6.04 -1.53 -27.13
N PHE A 255 6.16 -0.27 -27.58
CA PHE A 255 6.18 0.88 -26.68
C PHE A 255 4.86 1.03 -25.90
N ILE A 256 3.72 0.91 -26.59
CA ILE A 256 2.38 0.97 -25.97
C ILE A 256 2.20 -0.14 -24.93
N ILE A 257 2.61 -1.37 -25.25
CA ILE A 257 2.53 -2.51 -24.30
C ILE A 257 3.39 -2.24 -23.07
N GLY A 258 4.60 -1.70 -23.25
CA GLY A 258 5.44 -1.28 -22.12
C GLY A 258 4.75 -0.25 -21.23
N MET A 259 4.03 0.71 -21.80
CA MET A 259 3.25 1.70 -21.05
C MET A 259 2.01 1.11 -20.37
N LEU A 260 1.41 0.06 -20.91
CA LEU A 260 0.25 -0.63 -20.33
C LEU A 260 0.61 -1.58 -19.19
N ASN A 261 1.83 -2.07 -19.11
CA ASN A 261 2.27 -2.96 -18.03
C ASN A 261 2.32 -2.23 -16.66
N GLY A 262 2.71 -0.95 -16.65
CA GLY A 262 2.69 -0.13 -15.42
C GLY A 262 1.30 -0.07 -14.75
N PRO A 263 0.25 0.34 -15.44
CA PRO A 263 -1.13 0.30 -14.95
C PRO A 263 -1.59 -1.06 -14.41
N LEU A 264 -1.20 -2.17 -15.04
CA LEU A 264 -1.54 -3.52 -14.56
C LEU A 264 -0.91 -3.82 -13.20
N ILE A 265 0.39 -3.55 -13.05
CA ILE A 265 1.10 -3.72 -11.79
C ILE A 265 0.50 -2.82 -10.71
N GLN A 266 0.15 -1.59 -11.07
CA GLN A 266 -0.47 -0.63 -10.15
C GLN A 266 -1.86 -1.09 -9.69
N PHE A 267 -2.66 -1.67 -10.59
CA PHE A 267 -3.97 -2.26 -10.24
C PHE A 267 -3.82 -3.35 -9.17
N ILE A 268 -2.86 -4.26 -9.37
CA ILE A 268 -2.59 -5.34 -8.42
C ILE A 268 -2.10 -4.80 -7.09
N SER A 269 -1.15 -3.86 -7.13
CA SER A 269 -0.65 -3.18 -5.94
C SER A 269 -1.78 -2.48 -5.17
N PHE A 270 -2.72 -1.85 -5.88
CA PHE A 270 -3.90 -1.25 -5.30
C PHE A 270 -4.78 -2.28 -4.58
N VAL A 271 -5.11 -3.41 -5.23
CA VAL A 271 -5.95 -4.46 -4.62
C VAL A 271 -5.31 -5.04 -3.37
N VAL A 272 -3.99 -5.34 -3.41
CA VAL A 272 -3.23 -5.84 -2.25
C VAL A 272 -3.21 -4.80 -1.12
N SER A 273 -2.92 -3.54 -1.45
CA SER A 273 -2.88 -2.46 -0.47
C SER A 273 -4.25 -2.14 0.13
N ALA A 274 -5.32 -2.25 -0.68
CA ALA A 274 -6.70 -2.12 -0.21
C ALA A 274 -7.04 -3.20 0.83
N GLN A 275 -6.58 -4.43 0.61
CA GLN A 275 -6.76 -5.52 1.57
C GLN A 275 -6.06 -5.21 2.90
N TYR A 276 -4.81 -4.77 2.87
CA TYR A 276 -4.06 -4.39 4.08
C TYR A 276 -4.68 -3.19 4.78
N ALA A 277 -5.06 -2.16 4.03
CA ALA A 277 -5.75 -0.98 4.58
C ALA A 277 -7.08 -1.34 5.23
N LYS A 278 -7.86 -2.26 4.63
CA LYS A 278 -9.11 -2.77 5.22
C LYS A 278 -8.86 -3.48 6.55
N ILE A 279 -7.84 -4.33 6.64
CA ILE A 279 -7.48 -5.03 7.88
C ILE A 279 -7.07 -4.01 8.95
N SER A 280 -6.20 -3.07 8.61
CA SER A 280 -5.75 -2.00 9.52
C SER A 280 -6.91 -1.11 9.97
N PHE A 281 -7.84 -0.78 9.06
CA PHE A 281 -9.04 0.00 9.38
C PHE A 281 -9.97 -0.73 10.35
N LEU A 282 -10.19 -2.02 10.18
CA LEU A 282 -11.01 -2.83 11.09
C LEU A 282 -10.41 -2.83 12.51
N ARG A 283 -9.09 -3.06 12.63
CA ARG A 283 -8.38 -3.02 13.92
C ARG A 283 -8.45 -1.64 14.59
N MET A 284 -8.32 -0.59 13.81
CA MET A 284 -8.41 0.77 14.32
C MET A 284 -9.84 1.15 14.73
N ASN A 285 -10.84 0.66 13.99
CA ASN A 285 -12.24 0.92 14.29
C ASN A 285 -12.69 0.27 15.61
N GLU A 286 -12.06 -0.83 16.04
CA GLU A 286 -12.28 -1.41 17.36
C GLU A 286 -12.03 -0.38 18.49
N ILE A 287 -10.97 0.44 18.36
CA ILE A 287 -10.68 1.50 19.35
C ILE A 287 -11.67 2.65 19.22
N ARG A 288 -12.06 3.03 18.01
CA ARG A 288 -13.01 4.14 17.80
C ARG A 288 -14.40 3.85 18.35
N GLN A 289 -14.82 2.59 18.38
CA GLN A 289 -16.12 2.16 18.89
C GLN A 289 -16.18 2.04 20.42
N LEU A 290 -15.03 2.12 21.11
CA LEU A 290 -15.02 2.14 22.56
C LEU A 290 -15.61 3.46 23.07
N GLN A 291 -16.37 3.37 24.18
CA GLN A 291 -16.93 4.54 24.83
C GLN A 291 -15.83 5.42 25.42
N ASP A 292 -16.00 6.71 25.35
CA ASP A 292 -15.09 7.66 25.99
C ASP A 292 -15.31 7.63 27.52
N GLU A 293 -14.28 7.88 28.30
CA GLU A 293 -14.34 7.89 29.77
C GLU A 293 -15.38 8.91 30.28
N GLU A 294 -15.48 10.07 29.61
CA GLU A 294 -16.48 11.10 29.95
C GLU A 294 -17.92 10.63 29.73
N GLU A 295 -18.18 9.80 28.69
CA GLU A 295 -19.51 9.22 28.45
C GLU A 295 -19.88 8.20 29.54
N LEU A 296 -18.90 7.42 30.01
CA LEU A 296 -19.08 6.47 31.10
C LEU A 296 -19.35 7.18 32.46
N LEU A 297 -18.67 8.30 32.65
CA LEU A 297 -18.80 9.10 33.88
C LEU A 297 -20.02 10.02 33.86
N SER A 298 -20.53 10.41 32.69
CA SER A 298 -21.69 11.33 32.59
C SER A 298 -23.03 10.70 32.98
N ILE A 299 -23.08 9.38 33.14
CA ILE A 299 -24.24 8.67 33.69
C ILE A 299 -24.32 8.97 35.21
N GLY A 300 -24.73 10.19 35.56
CA GLY A 300 -24.93 10.60 36.96
C GLY A 300 -24.12 11.78 37.46
N SER A 301 -23.28 12.41 36.62
CA SER A 301 -22.50 13.59 37.01
C SER A 301 -23.26 14.88 36.72
N THR A 302 -23.43 15.72 37.76
CA THR A 302 -23.83 17.11 37.60
C THR A 302 -22.61 17.94 37.19
N SER A 303 -22.73 18.70 36.11
CA SER A 303 -21.65 19.57 35.56
C SER A 303 -21.34 20.79 36.47
N ILE A 304 -22.07 20.99 37.55
CA ILE A 304 -21.92 22.12 38.45
C ILE A 304 -21.34 21.58 39.77
N LEU A 305 -20.11 21.99 40.08
CA LEU A 305 -19.53 21.72 41.38
C LEU A 305 -20.39 22.41 42.49
N PRO A 306 -20.82 21.69 43.53
CA PRO A 306 -21.54 22.30 44.65
C PRO A 306 -20.65 23.33 45.34
N GLU A 307 -21.27 24.34 45.96
CA GLU A 307 -20.56 25.40 46.71
C GLU A 307 -19.71 24.81 47.87
N ASN A 308 -20.19 23.72 48.48
CA ASN A 308 -19.41 22.97 49.46
C ASN A 308 -18.57 21.90 48.74
N ARG A 309 -17.24 22.04 48.85
CA ARG A 309 -16.26 21.17 48.16
C ARG A 309 -15.75 20.03 49.02
N ASP A 310 -16.49 19.67 50.07
CA ASP A 310 -16.13 18.55 50.94
C ASP A 310 -16.36 17.22 50.21
N ILE A 311 -15.37 16.34 50.28
CA ILE A 311 -15.47 14.99 49.75
C ILE A 311 -15.83 14.07 50.93
N SER A 312 -17.05 13.51 50.92
CA SER A 312 -17.49 12.52 51.92
C SER A 312 -17.60 11.14 51.26
N LEU A 313 -16.95 10.16 51.87
CA LEU A 313 -16.97 8.76 51.43
C LEU A 313 -17.81 7.98 52.45
N ASN A 314 -19.02 7.55 52.05
CA ASN A 314 -19.94 6.81 52.92
C ASN A 314 -20.18 5.41 52.34
N ASN A 315 -19.79 4.37 53.10
CA ASN A 315 -20.02 2.95 52.76
C ASN A 315 -19.64 2.58 51.32
N ILE A 316 -18.42 2.93 50.88
CA ILE A 316 -17.93 2.60 49.54
C ILE A 316 -17.48 1.16 49.50
N ILE A 317 -18.06 0.39 48.58
CA ILE A 317 -17.59 -0.94 48.20
C ILE A 317 -16.97 -0.83 46.81
N PHE A 318 -15.69 -1.14 46.70
CA PHE A 318 -14.97 -1.12 45.41
C PHE A 318 -14.42 -2.50 45.10
N GLN A 319 -14.61 -2.94 43.85
CA GLN A 319 -13.99 -4.15 43.33
C GLN A 319 -13.55 -3.94 41.89
N TYR A 320 -12.37 -4.42 41.53
CA TYR A 320 -11.84 -4.33 40.18
C TYR A 320 -12.57 -5.22 39.17
N SER A 321 -13.18 -6.31 39.62
CA SER A 321 -13.95 -7.23 38.82
C SER A 321 -14.93 -8.00 39.72
N PRO A 322 -16.14 -8.38 39.23
CA PRO A 322 -17.11 -9.16 39.97
C PRO A 322 -16.57 -10.47 40.59
N ASN A 323 -15.48 -10.98 40.04
CA ASN A 323 -14.85 -12.26 40.44
C ASN A 323 -13.60 -12.07 41.31
N LEU A 324 -13.17 -10.85 41.57
CA LEU A 324 -12.03 -10.56 42.44
C LEU A 324 -12.49 -10.26 43.90
N SER A 325 -11.67 -10.71 44.83
CA SER A 325 -11.85 -10.51 46.26
C SER A 325 -12.11 -9.03 46.60
N LEU A 326 -13.11 -8.76 47.44
CA LEU A 326 -13.49 -7.45 47.94
C LEU A 326 -12.35 -6.84 48.77
N ILE A 327 -11.94 -5.62 48.43
CA ILE A 327 -11.14 -4.78 49.29
C ILE A 327 -12.14 -3.88 50.05
N HIS A 328 -12.31 -4.11 51.35
CA HIS A 328 -13.05 -3.21 52.20
C HIS A 328 -12.13 -2.07 52.67
N ILE A 329 -12.50 -0.85 52.33
CA ILE A 329 -11.88 0.37 52.86
C ILE A 329 -12.91 1.07 53.76
#